data_41ae2b939f7f46e40f8dbfb518bbc246
#
_entry.id   41ae2b939f7f46e40f8dbfb518bbc246
#
_cell.length_a   1.000
_cell.length_b   1.000
_cell.length_c   1.000
_cell.angle_alpha   90.00
_cell.angle_beta   90.00
_cell.angle_gamma   90.00
#
_symmetry.space_group_name_H-M   'P 1'
#
loop_
_entity.id
_entity.type
_entity.pdbx_description
1 polymer ?
#
loop_
_entity_poly.entity_id
_entity_poly.type
_entity_poly.pdbx_seq_one_letter_code
_entity_poly.pdbx_strand_id
1 'polypeptide(L)'
;YGAYTQLSLWQIYNESSPFRETNYEPELFLRFDTDFNVLGLRNKLLSFGVNHQSNGQGGEFSRSWNRLYVEFVASKGNFLMSLKPWYRIPESEDDDDNPDIADYLGYGQLTGAYKWRKNVISFTFRNNLEFDDNNGSIEIGWSYPLVNNLRAYIQYYNGYGESLIDYDNYTNRIGCGIMIN
;
A
#
# COMPACT_ATOMS: atom_id res chain seq x y z
N TYR A 1 6.09 -18.40 -1.39
CA TYR A 1 4.71 -17.89 -1.47
C TYR A 1 4.57 -16.96 -2.67
N GLY A 2 3.34 -16.88 -3.22
CA GLY A 2 2.95 -15.88 -4.19
C GLY A 2 1.70 -15.14 -3.68
N ALA A 3 1.61 -13.84 -3.95
CA ALA A 3 0.43 -13.03 -3.68
C ALA A 3 0.13 -12.13 -4.87
N TYR A 4 -1.10 -11.65 -4.91
CA TYR A 4 -1.57 -10.74 -5.94
C TYR A 4 -2.52 -9.73 -5.32
N THR A 5 -2.24 -8.46 -5.56
CA THR A 5 -3.10 -7.34 -5.16
C THR A 5 -3.59 -6.63 -6.42
N GLN A 6 -4.84 -6.21 -6.42
CA GLN A 6 -5.41 -5.37 -7.46
C GLN A 6 -6.19 -4.23 -6.83
N LEU A 7 -5.91 -3.02 -7.31
CA LEU A 7 -6.68 -1.81 -6.99
C LEU A 7 -7.32 -1.29 -8.27
N SER A 8 -8.65 -1.18 -8.29
CA SER A 8 -9.37 -0.59 -9.42
C SER A 8 -10.13 0.66 -8.97
N LEU A 9 -9.88 1.79 -9.63
CA LEU A 9 -10.55 3.06 -9.40
C LEU A 9 -11.68 3.23 -10.41
N TRP A 10 -12.90 3.02 -9.95
CA TRP A 10 -14.10 3.04 -10.77
C TRP A 10 -14.86 4.35 -10.59
N GLN A 11 -15.04 5.10 -11.67
CA GLN A 11 -15.74 6.38 -11.70
C GLN A 11 -17.24 6.18 -11.97
N ILE A 12 -17.95 5.50 -11.04
CA ILE A 12 -19.34 5.05 -11.22
C ILE A 12 -20.35 6.19 -11.44
N TYR A 13 -20.01 7.41 -11.06
CA TYR A 13 -20.87 8.58 -11.21
C TYR A 13 -20.62 9.37 -12.50
N ASN A 14 -19.57 9.03 -13.26
CA ASN A 14 -19.26 9.67 -14.53
C ASN A 14 -20.08 9.03 -15.67
N GLU A 15 -20.24 9.79 -16.75
CA GLU A 15 -20.86 9.27 -17.97
C GLU A 15 -20.12 8.02 -18.45
N SER A 16 -20.87 6.97 -18.84
CA SER A 16 -20.34 5.63 -19.19
C SER A 16 -19.59 4.89 -18.07
N SER A 17 -19.55 5.44 -16.84
CA SER A 17 -18.95 4.80 -15.66
C SER A 17 -17.58 4.13 -15.94
N PRO A 18 -16.57 4.84 -16.46
CA PRO A 18 -15.29 4.23 -16.84
C PRO A 18 -14.46 3.87 -15.61
N PHE A 19 -13.58 2.90 -15.76
CA PHE A 19 -12.47 2.75 -14.84
C PHE A 19 -11.42 3.81 -15.16
N ARG A 20 -11.02 4.60 -14.15
CA ARG A 20 -9.90 5.54 -14.30
C ARG A 20 -8.59 4.80 -14.46
N GLU A 21 -8.40 3.79 -13.61
CA GLU A 21 -7.19 2.99 -13.59
C GLU A 21 -7.43 1.66 -12.87
N THR A 22 -6.61 0.67 -13.20
CA THR A 22 -6.43 -0.56 -12.42
C THR A 22 -4.94 -0.79 -12.22
N ASN A 23 -4.51 -0.89 -10.97
CA ASN A 23 -3.15 -1.26 -10.63
C ASN A 23 -3.08 -2.76 -10.29
N TYR A 24 -2.11 -3.44 -10.85
CA TYR A 24 -1.82 -4.86 -10.70
C TYR A 24 -0.53 -5.02 -9.92
N GLU A 25 -0.51 -5.83 -8.87
CA GLU A 25 0.65 -5.99 -8.01
C GLU A 25 0.88 -7.46 -7.65
N PRO A 26 1.48 -8.27 -8.56
CA PRO A 26 1.99 -9.60 -8.24
C PRO A 26 3.26 -9.52 -7.42
N GLU A 27 3.41 -10.46 -6.46
CA GLU A 27 4.62 -10.60 -5.66
C GLU A 27 4.97 -12.06 -5.40
N LEU A 28 6.27 -12.34 -5.29
CA LEU A 28 6.83 -13.62 -4.85
C LEU A 28 7.72 -13.38 -3.65
N PHE A 29 7.58 -14.21 -2.61
CA PHE A 29 8.37 -14.03 -1.40
C PHE A 29 8.64 -15.33 -0.64
N LEU A 30 9.75 -15.31 0.10
CA LEU A 30 10.08 -16.25 1.15
C LEU A 30 9.64 -15.68 2.49
N ARG A 31 9.00 -16.51 3.32
CA ARG A 31 8.55 -16.11 4.66
C ARG A 31 9.13 -17.04 5.70
N PHE A 32 9.58 -16.44 6.78
CA PHE A 32 10.15 -17.13 7.94
C PHE A 32 9.37 -16.73 9.19
N ASP A 33 8.95 -17.74 9.95
CA ASP A 33 8.43 -17.51 11.29
C ASP A 33 9.57 -17.07 12.20
N THR A 34 9.34 -16.06 12.99
CA THR A 34 10.34 -15.49 13.90
C THR A 34 9.74 -15.25 15.27
N ASP A 35 10.59 -15.19 16.29
CA ASP A 35 10.18 -14.95 17.66
C ASP A 35 11.24 -14.16 18.44
N PHE A 36 11.44 -12.90 18.05
CA PHE A 36 12.31 -11.98 18.77
C PHE A 36 11.59 -10.67 19.09
N ASN A 37 12.06 -9.97 20.13
CA ASN A 37 11.45 -8.72 20.55
C ASN A 37 12.30 -7.52 20.10
N VAL A 38 11.62 -6.53 19.51
CA VAL A 38 12.19 -5.24 19.14
C VAL A 38 11.29 -4.14 19.68
N LEU A 39 11.81 -3.23 20.50
CA LEU A 39 11.07 -2.09 21.09
C LEU A 39 9.76 -2.50 21.80
N GLY A 40 9.73 -3.70 22.38
CA GLY A 40 8.58 -4.22 23.09
C GLY A 40 7.48 -4.82 22.20
N LEU A 41 7.73 -4.90 20.88
CA LEU A 41 6.92 -5.63 19.91
C LEU A 41 7.53 -7.01 19.67
N ARG A 42 6.70 -8.04 19.63
CA ARG A 42 7.14 -9.40 19.28
C ARG A 42 7.07 -9.55 17.76
N ASN A 43 8.25 -9.67 17.12
CA ASN A 43 8.33 -9.98 15.69
C ASN A 43 7.83 -11.41 15.44
N LYS A 44 6.93 -11.56 14.47
CA LYS A 44 6.26 -12.82 14.16
C LYS A 44 6.71 -13.40 12.83
N LEU A 45 6.93 -12.52 11.85
CA LEU A 45 7.23 -12.90 10.49
C LEU A 45 8.33 -12.00 9.93
N LEU A 46 9.22 -12.61 9.17
CA LEU A 46 10.20 -11.93 8.33
C LEU A 46 10.02 -12.45 6.90
N SER A 47 9.80 -11.56 5.95
CA SER A 47 9.66 -11.93 4.55
C SER A 47 10.69 -11.21 3.69
N PHE A 48 11.16 -11.87 2.62
CA PHE A 48 12.00 -11.31 1.57
C PHE A 48 11.31 -11.58 0.24
N GLY A 49 11.08 -10.57 -0.55
CA GLY A 49 10.32 -10.74 -1.77
C GLY A 49 10.71 -9.79 -2.89
N VAL A 50 10.19 -10.11 -4.06
CA VAL A 50 10.17 -9.27 -5.25
C VAL A 50 8.71 -8.97 -5.58
N ASN A 51 8.48 -7.73 -5.97
CA ASN A 51 7.17 -7.21 -6.29
C ASN A 51 7.26 -6.41 -7.60
N HIS A 52 6.31 -6.67 -8.48
CA HIS A 52 6.06 -5.85 -9.66
C HIS A 52 4.74 -5.10 -9.46
N GLN A 53 4.69 -3.83 -9.80
CA GLN A 53 3.43 -3.10 -9.83
C GLN A 53 3.31 -2.33 -11.14
N SER A 54 2.17 -2.45 -11.81
CA SER A 54 1.90 -1.79 -13.09
C SER A 54 0.42 -1.44 -13.23
N ASN A 55 0.13 -0.46 -14.08
CA ASN A 55 -1.26 -0.14 -14.41
C ASN A 55 -1.76 -0.83 -15.69
N GLY A 56 -0.92 -1.61 -16.36
CA GLY A 56 -1.29 -2.36 -17.56
C GLY A 56 -1.61 -1.49 -18.79
N GLN A 57 -1.26 -0.19 -18.75
CA GLN A 57 -1.42 0.72 -19.89
C GLN A 57 -0.13 0.81 -20.69
N GLY A 58 -0.21 1.37 -21.89
CA GLY A 58 0.93 1.58 -22.77
C GLY A 58 1.10 3.05 -23.15
N GLY A 59 2.27 3.40 -23.73
CA GLY A 59 2.61 4.74 -24.15
C GLY A 59 2.70 5.72 -22.97
N GLU A 60 2.25 6.95 -23.16
CA GLU A 60 2.36 8.04 -22.17
C GLU A 60 1.66 7.76 -20.84
N PHE A 61 0.71 6.82 -20.82
CA PHE A 61 -0.04 6.43 -19.62
C PHE A 61 0.53 5.21 -18.92
N SER A 62 1.58 4.59 -19.46
CA SER A 62 2.26 3.47 -18.83
C SER A 62 2.87 3.89 -17.51
N ARG A 63 2.67 3.07 -16.46
CA ARG A 63 3.35 3.21 -15.17
C ARG A 63 3.64 1.83 -14.64
N SER A 64 4.91 1.59 -14.35
CA SER A 64 5.34 0.34 -13.73
C SER A 64 6.61 0.52 -12.92
N TRP A 65 6.84 -0.35 -11.97
CA TRP A 65 8.09 -0.45 -11.24
C TRP A 65 8.27 -1.80 -10.58
N ASN A 66 9.52 -2.15 -10.35
CA ASN A 66 9.93 -3.39 -9.74
C ASN A 66 10.65 -3.10 -8.41
N ARG A 67 10.36 -3.89 -7.37
CA ARG A 67 10.94 -3.70 -6.05
C ARG A 67 11.44 -5.01 -5.45
N LEU A 68 12.59 -4.94 -4.79
CA LEU A 68 13.01 -5.92 -3.79
C LEU A 68 12.61 -5.40 -2.43
N TYR A 69 12.03 -6.23 -1.58
CA TYR A 69 11.61 -5.79 -0.25
C TYR A 69 11.95 -6.77 0.85
N VAL A 70 12.03 -6.23 2.05
CA VAL A 70 12.02 -6.99 3.31
C VAL A 70 10.79 -6.56 4.09
N GLU A 71 10.06 -7.48 4.69
CA GLU A 71 8.90 -7.16 5.52
C GLU A 71 9.04 -7.77 6.91
N PHE A 72 8.87 -6.93 7.92
CA PHE A 72 8.83 -7.29 9.33
C PHE A 72 7.41 -7.15 9.85
N VAL A 73 6.80 -8.25 10.33
CA VAL A 73 5.48 -8.19 10.96
C VAL A 73 5.62 -8.47 12.44
N ALA A 74 5.19 -7.52 13.26
CA ALA A 74 5.27 -7.60 14.70
C ALA A 74 3.92 -7.31 15.38
N SER A 75 3.74 -7.81 16.59
CA SER A 75 2.49 -7.62 17.34
C SER A 75 2.72 -7.41 18.83
N LYS A 76 1.76 -6.71 19.46
CA LYS A 76 1.68 -6.57 20.93
C LYS A 76 0.22 -6.42 21.34
N GLY A 77 -0.30 -7.42 22.04
CA GLY A 77 -1.70 -7.44 22.43
C GLY A 77 -2.63 -7.37 21.20
N ASN A 78 -3.43 -6.32 21.13
CA ASN A 78 -4.37 -6.07 20.04
C ASN A 78 -3.77 -5.26 18.86
N PHE A 79 -2.49 -4.91 18.93
CA PHE A 79 -1.78 -4.15 17.90
C PHE A 79 -0.96 -5.07 17.01
N LEU A 80 -1.11 -4.89 15.70
CA LEU A 80 -0.31 -5.51 14.65
C LEU A 80 0.35 -4.40 13.83
N MET A 81 1.60 -4.60 13.45
CA MET A 81 2.37 -3.65 12.63
C MET A 81 3.19 -4.41 11.60
N SER A 82 3.29 -3.86 10.41
CA SER A 82 4.22 -4.28 9.36
C SER A 82 5.09 -3.09 8.95
N LEU A 83 6.39 -3.32 8.86
CA LEU A 83 7.37 -2.41 8.25
C LEU A 83 7.94 -3.11 7.03
N LYS A 84 7.72 -2.53 5.84
CA LYS A 84 8.11 -3.08 4.53
C LYS A 84 9.00 -2.06 3.79
N PRO A 85 10.31 -1.95 4.11
CA PRO A 85 11.25 -1.22 3.28
C PRO A 85 11.49 -1.93 1.95
N TRP A 86 11.77 -1.16 0.91
CA TRP A 86 12.06 -1.68 -0.43
C TRP A 86 13.20 -0.93 -1.11
N TYR A 87 13.79 -1.61 -2.07
CA TYR A 87 14.71 -1.07 -3.05
C TYR A 87 14.05 -1.13 -4.43
N ARG A 88 13.92 0.01 -5.10
CA ARG A 88 13.46 0.06 -6.49
C ARG A 88 14.54 -0.54 -7.39
N ILE A 89 14.19 -1.53 -8.19
CA ILE A 89 15.09 -2.07 -9.21
C ILE A 89 15.16 -1.05 -10.35
N PRO A 90 16.35 -0.50 -10.66
CA PRO A 90 16.48 0.46 -11.74
C PRO A 90 16.12 -0.15 -13.10
N GLU A 91 15.50 0.64 -13.93
CA GLU A 91 15.22 0.34 -15.34
C GLU A 91 16.10 1.21 -16.24
N SER A 92 16.20 0.87 -17.53
CA SER A 92 16.94 1.72 -18.48
C SER A 92 16.17 3.03 -18.73
N GLU A 93 16.86 4.12 -19.06
CA GLU A 93 16.23 5.42 -19.30
C GLU A 93 15.15 5.36 -20.40
N ASP A 94 15.31 4.46 -21.37
CA ASP A 94 14.35 4.29 -22.47
C ASP A 94 13.09 3.49 -22.07
N ASP A 95 13.16 2.70 -20.97
CA ASP A 95 12.09 1.80 -20.51
C ASP A 95 11.43 2.30 -19.20
N ASP A 96 12.01 3.33 -18.54
CA ASP A 96 11.52 3.82 -17.24
C ASP A 96 10.37 4.82 -17.41
N ASP A 97 9.15 4.35 -17.26
CA ASP A 97 7.92 5.15 -17.42
C ASP A 97 7.69 6.17 -16.28
N ASN A 98 8.41 6.04 -15.17
CA ASN A 98 8.20 6.84 -13.95
C ASN A 98 9.48 6.94 -13.09
N PRO A 99 10.54 7.60 -13.61
CA PRO A 99 11.86 7.62 -12.98
C PRO A 99 11.88 8.22 -11.57
N ASP A 100 10.98 9.15 -11.29
CA ASP A 100 10.84 9.89 -10.03
C ASP A 100 9.80 9.31 -9.05
N ILE A 101 9.24 8.11 -9.32
CA ILE A 101 8.19 7.52 -8.49
C ILE A 101 8.60 7.38 -7.00
N ALA A 102 9.89 7.16 -6.73
CA ALA A 102 10.41 7.05 -5.38
C ALA A 102 10.39 8.37 -4.61
N ASP A 103 10.42 9.53 -5.32
CA ASP A 103 10.34 10.85 -4.71
C ASP A 103 8.97 11.10 -4.07
N TYR A 104 7.92 10.40 -4.54
CA TYR A 104 6.55 10.50 -4.01
C TYR A 104 6.16 9.33 -3.12
N LEU A 105 6.48 8.09 -3.50
CA LEU A 105 6.09 6.87 -2.78
C LEU A 105 7.11 6.43 -1.73
N GLY A 106 8.32 6.98 -1.78
CA GLY A 106 9.40 6.70 -0.84
C GLY A 106 10.00 5.31 -0.98
N TYR A 107 10.69 4.89 0.08
CA TYR A 107 11.51 3.68 0.12
C TYR A 107 10.96 2.61 1.08
N GLY A 108 9.72 2.77 1.51
CA GLY A 108 9.09 1.81 2.40
C GLY A 108 7.69 2.21 2.85
N GLN A 109 7.03 1.26 3.49
CA GLN A 109 5.68 1.41 4.02
C GLN A 109 5.63 0.91 5.46
N LEU A 110 5.01 1.70 6.32
CA LEU A 110 4.61 1.31 7.67
C LEU A 110 3.10 1.13 7.70
N THR A 111 2.64 -0.07 8.01
CA THR A 111 1.21 -0.38 8.17
C THR A 111 0.95 -0.81 9.60
N GLY A 112 -0.17 -0.42 10.16
CA GLY A 112 -0.58 -0.85 11.48
C GLY A 112 -2.07 -1.07 11.58
N ALA A 113 -2.47 -1.94 12.52
CA ALA A 113 -3.87 -2.18 12.85
C ALA A 113 -4.03 -2.37 14.36
N TYR A 114 -5.05 -1.76 14.92
CA TYR A 114 -5.41 -1.88 16.32
C TYR A 114 -6.85 -2.36 16.47
N LYS A 115 -7.03 -3.50 17.14
CA LYS A 115 -8.35 -4.06 17.44
C LYS A 115 -8.87 -3.48 18.78
N TRP A 116 -9.91 -2.66 18.70
CA TRP A 116 -10.59 -2.10 19.85
C TRP A 116 -12.02 -2.64 19.95
N ARG A 117 -12.22 -3.64 20.81
CA ARG A 117 -13.50 -4.39 20.91
C ARG A 117 -13.87 -5.00 19.54
N LYS A 118 -14.97 -4.54 18.91
CA LYS A 118 -15.44 -4.95 17.59
C LYS A 118 -14.87 -4.08 16.46
N ASN A 119 -14.27 -2.92 16.78
CA ASN A 119 -13.66 -2.03 15.81
C ASN A 119 -12.26 -2.50 15.42
N VAL A 120 -11.85 -2.19 14.19
CA VAL A 120 -10.45 -2.22 13.78
C VAL A 120 -10.13 -0.85 13.21
N ILE A 121 -9.08 -0.24 13.74
CA ILE A 121 -8.49 0.99 13.21
C ILE A 121 -7.19 0.59 12.53
N SER A 122 -6.98 1.00 11.30
CA SER A 122 -5.76 0.74 10.54
C SER A 122 -5.13 2.03 10.06
N PHE A 123 -3.85 1.98 9.79
CA PHE A 123 -3.14 3.06 9.11
C PHE A 123 -2.09 2.48 8.17
N THR A 124 -1.81 3.20 7.11
CA THR A 124 -0.67 3.00 6.21
C THR A 124 0.03 4.32 6.03
N PHE A 125 1.34 4.33 6.16
CA PHE A 125 2.18 5.50 6.04
C PHE A 125 3.34 5.21 5.08
N ARG A 126 3.60 6.14 4.16
CA ARG A 126 4.74 6.17 3.25
C ARG A 126 5.38 7.54 3.27
N ASN A 127 6.69 7.61 3.08
CA ASN A 127 7.42 8.87 3.02
C ASN A 127 8.75 8.68 2.29
N ASN A 128 9.18 9.67 1.52
CA ASN A 128 10.46 9.66 0.80
C ASN A 128 11.66 9.96 1.70
N LEU A 129 11.42 10.39 2.95
CA LEU A 129 12.44 10.74 3.95
C LEU A 129 13.36 11.89 3.53
N GLU A 130 12.95 12.71 2.58
CA GLU A 130 13.67 13.92 2.18
C GLU A 130 13.21 15.11 3.01
N PHE A 131 14.13 16.01 3.37
CA PHE A 131 13.80 17.16 4.22
C PHE A 131 13.36 18.38 3.42
N ASP A 132 13.93 18.57 2.24
CA ASP A 132 13.69 19.76 1.42
C ASP A 132 12.47 19.59 0.48
N ASP A 133 12.18 18.35 0.05
CA ASP A 133 11.03 17.99 -0.77
C ASP A 133 10.34 16.75 -0.19
N ASN A 134 9.68 16.93 0.95
CA ASN A 134 9.10 15.83 1.71
C ASN A 134 7.74 15.42 1.18
N ASN A 135 7.71 14.30 0.47
CA ASN A 135 6.51 13.69 -0.09
C ASN A 135 6.19 12.35 0.59
N GLY A 136 4.93 11.95 0.48
CA GLY A 136 4.45 10.69 1.03
C GLY A 136 2.95 10.66 1.19
N SER A 137 2.45 9.69 1.94
CA SER A 137 1.02 9.54 2.18
C SER A 137 0.70 8.94 3.53
N ILE A 138 -0.49 9.26 4.01
CA ILE A 138 -1.13 8.58 5.13
C ILE A 138 -2.53 8.11 4.73
N GLU A 139 -2.82 6.86 5.01
CA GLU A 139 -4.15 6.29 4.92
C GLU A 139 -4.60 5.86 6.31
N ILE A 140 -5.82 6.21 6.70
CA ILE A 140 -6.43 5.78 7.96
C ILE A 140 -7.74 5.07 7.64
N GLY A 141 -7.89 3.84 8.14
CA GLY A 141 -9.07 3.03 8.00
C GLY A 141 -9.77 2.78 9.33
N TRP A 142 -11.09 2.71 9.30
CA TRP A 142 -11.90 2.23 10.39
C TRP A 142 -12.92 1.23 9.88
N SER A 143 -13.05 0.08 10.56
CA SER A 143 -14.05 -0.91 10.20
C SER A 143 -14.82 -1.43 11.41
N TYR A 144 -16.11 -1.71 11.19
CA TYR A 144 -17.04 -2.25 12.19
C TYR A 144 -17.82 -3.43 11.59
N PRO A 145 -17.95 -4.59 12.30
CA PRO A 145 -18.69 -5.73 11.79
C PRO A 145 -20.18 -5.42 11.67
N LEU A 146 -20.77 -5.78 10.53
CA LEU A 146 -22.20 -5.67 10.26
C LEU A 146 -22.88 -7.02 10.45
N VAL A 147 -22.69 -7.94 9.52
CA VAL A 147 -23.31 -9.28 9.50
C VAL A 147 -22.33 -10.27 8.86
N ASN A 148 -22.22 -11.46 9.44
CA ASN A 148 -21.29 -12.52 8.97
C ASN A 148 -19.86 -11.97 8.78
N ASN A 149 -19.33 -12.09 7.56
CA ASN A 149 -18.00 -11.64 7.17
C ASN A 149 -17.99 -10.20 6.61
N LEU A 150 -19.11 -9.46 6.67
CA LEU A 150 -19.21 -8.10 6.16
C LEU A 150 -18.92 -7.10 7.27
N ARG A 151 -18.13 -6.08 6.93
CA ARG A 151 -17.81 -4.95 7.80
C ARG A 151 -18.10 -3.64 7.08
N ALA A 152 -18.66 -2.66 7.78
CA ALA A 152 -18.63 -1.27 7.33
C ALA A 152 -17.18 -0.78 7.34
N TYR A 153 -16.81 0.04 6.37
CA TYR A 153 -15.46 0.57 6.22
C TYR A 153 -15.51 2.05 5.89
N ILE A 154 -14.69 2.84 6.59
CA ILE A 154 -14.43 4.24 6.29
C ILE A 154 -12.92 4.39 6.12
N GLN A 155 -12.52 5.14 5.09
CA GLN A 155 -11.12 5.39 4.75
C GLN A 155 -10.90 6.89 4.58
N TYR A 156 -9.80 7.37 5.10
CA TYR A 156 -9.25 8.68 4.81
C TYR A 156 -7.88 8.51 4.18
N TYR A 157 -7.65 9.14 3.05
CA TYR A 157 -6.38 9.18 2.35
C TYR A 157 -5.90 10.62 2.21
N ASN A 158 -4.60 10.83 2.42
CA ASN A 158 -3.96 12.13 2.27
C ASN A 158 -2.53 11.94 1.81
N GLY A 159 -2.15 12.55 0.69
CA GLY A 159 -0.79 12.50 0.13
C GLY A 159 -0.74 12.02 -1.31
N TYR A 160 0.40 11.45 -1.68
CA TYR A 160 0.75 11.03 -3.03
C TYR A 160 0.64 9.50 -3.21
N GLY A 161 0.50 9.04 -4.47
CA GLY A 161 0.54 7.62 -4.81
C GLY A 161 -0.69 6.84 -4.40
N GLU A 162 -1.88 7.44 -4.50
CA GLU A 162 -3.14 6.71 -4.37
C GLU A 162 -3.34 5.72 -5.52
N SER A 163 -2.91 6.09 -6.72
CA SER A 163 -2.84 5.24 -7.91
C SER A 163 -1.53 5.45 -8.65
N LEU A 164 -1.19 4.55 -9.60
CA LEU A 164 0.06 4.70 -10.34
C LEU A 164 0.01 5.85 -11.35
N ILE A 165 -1.11 6.05 -12.02
CA ILE A 165 -1.21 7.13 -13.03
C ILE A 165 -1.13 8.53 -12.41
N ASP A 166 -1.55 8.63 -11.16
CA ASP A 166 -1.56 9.89 -10.40
C ASP A 166 -0.55 9.83 -9.22
N TYR A 167 0.58 9.08 -9.37
CA TYR A 167 1.51 8.90 -8.26
C TYR A 167 2.13 10.21 -7.76
N ASP A 168 2.28 11.19 -8.64
CA ASP A 168 2.81 12.54 -8.44
C ASP A 168 1.72 13.58 -8.13
N ASN A 169 0.45 13.18 -8.08
CA ASN A 169 -0.66 14.06 -7.76
C ASN A 169 -1.12 13.91 -6.30
N TYR A 170 -1.19 15.05 -5.61
CA TYR A 170 -1.66 15.08 -4.22
C TYR A 170 -3.16 14.82 -4.13
N THR A 171 -3.54 13.84 -3.33
CA THR A 171 -4.93 13.47 -3.08
C THR A 171 -5.32 13.70 -1.63
N ASN A 172 -6.52 14.24 -1.40
CA ASN A 172 -7.16 14.31 -0.09
C ASN A 172 -8.60 13.79 -0.23
N ARG A 173 -8.85 12.59 0.30
CA ARG A 173 -10.10 11.89 0.07
C ARG A 173 -10.60 11.17 1.32
N ILE A 174 -11.92 11.22 1.51
CA ILE A 174 -12.63 10.34 2.43
C ILE A 174 -13.54 9.41 1.62
N GLY A 175 -13.56 8.14 1.97
CA GLY A 175 -14.40 7.12 1.35
C GLY A 175 -15.14 6.30 2.38
N CYS A 176 -16.26 5.71 1.98
CA CYS A 176 -16.97 4.72 2.77
C CYS A 176 -17.36 3.54 1.89
N GLY A 177 -17.45 2.36 2.49
CA GLY A 177 -17.72 1.13 1.74
C GLY A 177 -17.94 -0.08 2.63
N ILE A 178 -17.79 -1.23 2.01
CA ILE A 178 -17.95 -2.54 2.64
C ILE A 178 -16.63 -3.31 2.49
N MET A 179 -16.19 -3.94 3.57
CA MET A 179 -15.07 -4.86 3.59
C MET A 179 -15.59 -6.27 3.83
N ILE A 180 -15.08 -7.24 3.09
CA ILE A 180 -15.30 -8.68 3.31
C ILE A 180 -14.05 -9.21 4.03
N ASN A 181 -14.27 -9.96 5.12
CA ASN A 181 -13.20 -10.47 5.96
C ASN A 181 -13.27 -11.98 6.13
#